data_3d402448f835e1e41ae95d651c088513
#
_entry.id   3d402448f835e1e41ae95d651c088513
#
_cell.length_a   1.000
_cell.length_b   1.000
_cell.length_c   1.000
_cell.angle_alpha   90.00
_cell.angle_beta   90.00
_cell.angle_gamma   90.00
#
_symmetry.space_group_name_H-M   'P 1'
#
loop_
_entity.id
_entity.type
_entity.pdbx_description
1 polymer ?
#
loop_
_entity_poly.entity_id
_entity_poly.type
_entity_poly.pdbx_seq_one_letter_code
_entity_poly.pdbx_strand_id
1 'polypeptide(L)'
;LLLLLFDAAADVLPDLLETLAGDTGFSAMMYQLFLFLQIEAPHPRLLMALAEYRDVWLGAFANAEVNASESQRDVSHALTALGWAHEVEYRTEDGLSLDMAQPSTKIAVEFDGPHHFNWGPEGPIFDGRTAFKRRLLAKLGWRVISVSHFDWDGRDGWTREAHLREHVLAATSMGLAPQN
;
A
#
# COMPACT_ATOMS: atom_id res chain seq x y z
N LEU A 1 -24.58 9.54 -14.03
CA LEU A 1 -25.26 9.16 -12.80
C LEU A 1 -24.32 9.18 -11.59
N LEU A 2 -23.16 8.50 -11.64
CA LEU A 2 -22.19 8.42 -10.54
C LEU A 2 -21.66 9.82 -10.15
N LEU A 3 -21.30 10.65 -11.14
CA LEU A 3 -20.85 12.03 -10.93
C LEU A 3 -21.91 12.90 -10.25
N LEU A 4 -23.19 12.76 -10.63
CA LEU A 4 -24.29 13.47 -10.00
C LEU A 4 -24.50 13.04 -8.54
N LEU A 5 -24.27 11.76 -8.22
CA LEU A 5 -24.29 11.27 -6.85
C LEU A 5 -23.16 11.84 -6.00
N PHE A 6 -21.96 11.96 -6.58
CA PHE A 6 -20.81 12.59 -5.91
C PHE A 6 -21.01 14.10 -5.70
N ASP A 7 -21.63 14.80 -6.66
CA ASP A 7 -21.97 16.21 -6.50
C ASP A 7 -23.00 16.43 -5.38
N ALA A 8 -24.04 15.60 -5.33
CA ALA A 8 -25.02 15.66 -4.24
C ALA A 8 -24.43 15.26 -2.88
N ALA A 9 -23.53 14.28 -2.86
CA ALA A 9 -22.83 13.89 -1.64
C ALA A 9 -21.97 15.02 -1.06
N ALA A 10 -21.32 15.82 -1.91
CA ALA A 10 -20.46 16.92 -1.46
C ALA A 10 -21.22 17.98 -0.64
N ASP A 11 -22.51 18.14 -0.86
CA ASP A 11 -23.35 19.11 -0.13
C ASP A 11 -23.87 18.59 1.23
N VAL A 12 -23.97 17.26 1.41
CA VAL A 12 -24.53 16.62 2.61
C VAL A 12 -23.45 16.00 3.51
N LEU A 13 -22.29 15.74 2.94
CA LEU A 13 -21.21 15.00 3.60
C LEU A 13 -20.66 15.69 4.86
N PRO A 14 -20.47 17.05 4.92
CA PRO A 14 -19.93 17.71 6.10
C PRO A 14 -20.69 17.41 7.40
N ASP A 15 -22.01 17.48 7.38
CA ASP A 15 -22.85 17.23 8.56
C ASP A 15 -22.75 15.78 9.06
N LEU A 16 -22.60 14.82 8.12
CA LEU A 16 -22.41 13.41 8.45
C LEU A 16 -21.02 13.15 9.02
N LEU A 17 -20.00 13.83 8.49
CA LEU A 17 -18.62 13.65 8.90
C LEU A 17 -18.34 14.17 10.32
N GLU A 18 -18.94 15.29 10.71
CA GLU A 18 -18.87 15.78 12.10
C GLU A 18 -19.39 14.74 13.10
N THR A 19 -20.46 14.05 12.75
CA THR A 19 -21.08 13.03 13.62
C THR A 19 -20.18 11.79 13.79
N LEU A 20 -19.39 11.42 12.77
CA LEU A 20 -18.60 10.19 12.72
C LEU A 20 -17.09 10.40 12.92
N ALA A 21 -16.64 11.63 13.10
CA ALA A 21 -15.22 11.99 13.18
C ALA A 21 -14.44 11.31 14.33
N GLY A 22 -15.16 10.82 15.37
CA GLY A 22 -14.55 10.11 16.51
C GLY A 22 -14.27 8.62 16.26
N ASP A 23 -14.78 8.02 15.18
CA ASP A 23 -14.55 6.62 14.85
C ASP A 23 -13.29 6.46 14.00
N THR A 24 -12.27 5.76 14.56
CA THR A 24 -10.98 5.57 13.88
C THR A 24 -11.10 4.67 12.66
N GLY A 25 -11.97 3.67 12.66
CA GLY A 25 -12.20 2.79 11.53
C GLY A 25 -12.87 3.53 10.37
N PHE A 26 -13.88 4.35 10.69
CA PHE A 26 -14.52 5.23 9.72
C PHE A 26 -13.54 6.26 9.15
N SER A 27 -12.74 6.90 10.00
CA SER A 27 -11.72 7.87 9.58
C SER A 27 -10.68 7.25 8.63
N ALA A 28 -10.22 6.03 8.91
CA ALA A 28 -9.28 5.31 8.04
C ALA A 28 -9.92 4.97 6.66
N MET A 29 -11.20 4.58 6.64
CA MET A 29 -11.94 4.32 5.40
C MET A 29 -12.13 5.61 4.60
N MET A 30 -12.47 6.73 5.25
CA MET A 30 -12.64 8.03 4.59
C MET A 30 -11.33 8.54 4.02
N TYR A 31 -10.20 8.29 4.67
CA TYR A 31 -8.89 8.61 4.11
C TYR A 31 -8.60 7.81 2.83
N GLN A 32 -8.93 6.52 2.80
CA GLN A 32 -8.80 5.72 1.59
C GLN A 32 -9.67 6.24 0.43
N LEU A 33 -10.90 6.67 0.73
CA LEU A 33 -11.76 7.33 -0.25
C LEU A 33 -11.14 8.65 -0.75
N PHE A 34 -10.58 9.45 0.15
CA PHE A 34 -9.88 10.69 -0.20
C PHE A 34 -8.70 10.41 -1.15
N LEU A 35 -7.85 9.44 -0.84
CA LEU A 35 -6.75 9.00 -1.71
C LEU A 35 -7.25 8.53 -3.09
N PHE A 36 -8.34 7.75 -3.12
CA PHE A 36 -8.96 7.32 -4.36
C PHE A 36 -9.38 8.50 -5.22
N LEU A 37 -10.09 9.46 -4.64
CA LEU A 37 -10.56 10.67 -5.32
C LEU A 37 -9.41 11.57 -5.77
N GLN A 38 -8.32 11.60 -5.02
CA GLN A 38 -7.13 12.39 -5.36
C GLN A 38 -6.33 11.77 -6.50
N ILE A 39 -6.17 10.45 -6.51
CA ILE A 39 -5.19 9.75 -7.32
C ILE A 39 -5.83 9.02 -8.51
N GLU A 40 -6.97 8.34 -8.31
CA GLU A 40 -7.59 7.48 -9.33
C GLU A 40 -8.77 8.13 -10.05
N ALA A 41 -9.61 8.85 -9.32
CA ALA A 41 -10.83 9.43 -9.87
C ALA A 41 -11.01 10.88 -9.37
N PRO A 42 -10.20 11.84 -9.83
CA PRO A 42 -10.25 13.21 -9.34
C PRO A 42 -11.65 13.83 -9.43
N HIS A 43 -12.15 14.28 -8.30
CA HIS A 43 -13.43 14.97 -8.19
C HIS A 43 -13.27 16.26 -7.37
N PRO A 44 -13.00 17.41 -8.00
CA PRO A 44 -12.58 18.65 -7.32
C PRO A 44 -13.53 19.13 -6.24
N ARG A 45 -14.86 19.12 -6.48
CA ARG A 45 -15.85 19.56 -5.49
C ARG A 45 -15.82 18.67 -4.24
N LEU A 46 -15.77 17.36 -4.42
CA LEU A 46 -15.75 16.41 -3.31
C LEU A 46 -14.42 16.48 -2.55
N LEU A 47 -13.30 16.62 -3.25
CA LEU A 47 -11.99 16.82 -2.62
C LEU A 47 -11.96 18.12 -1.79
N MET A 48 -12.56 19.20 -2.27
CA MET A 48 -12.66 20.45 -1.51
C MET A 48 -13.51 20.26 -0.24
N ALA A 49 -14.65 19.59 -0.33
CA ALA A 49 -15.50 19.31 0.82
C ALA A 49 -14.85 18.40 1.87
N LEU A 50 -13.92 17.53 1.45
CA LEU A 50 -13.23 16.57 2.33
C LEU A 50 -11.88 17.10 2.84
N ALA A 51 -11.36 18.20 2.29
CA ALA A 51 -9.99 18.68 2.54
C ALA A 51 -9.73 19.02 4.02
N GLU A 52 -10.70 19.58 4.72
CA GLU A 52 -10.57 19.97 6.13
C GLU A 52 -10.41 18.77 7.08
N TYR A 53 -10.91 17.59 6.68
CA TYR A 53 -10.82 16.35 7.48
C TYR A 53 -9.57 15.53 7.17
N ARG A 54 -8.83 15.87 6.11
CA ARG A 54 -7.70 15.09 5.60
C ARG A 54 -6.69 14.72 6.68
N ASP A 55 -6.25 15.68 7.46
CA ASP A 55 -5.16 15.47 8.42
C ASP A 55 -5.60 14.62 9.62
N VAL A 56 -6.85 14.74 10.04
CA VAL A 56 -7.44 13.88 11.07
C VAL A 56 -7.53 12.44 10.58
N TRP A 57 -8.02 12.23 9.35
CA TRP A 57 -8.13 10.91 8.75
C TRP A 57 -6.77 10.28 8.44
N LEU A 58 -5.81 11.09 7.97
CA LEU A 58 -4.42 10.65 7.79
C LEU A 58 -3.84 10.17 9.11
N GLY A 59 -4.05 10.92 10.20
CA GLY A 59 -3.59 10.54 11.53
C GLY A 59 -4.19 9.20 11.97
N ALA A 60 -5.49 9.01 11.82
CA ALA A 60 -6.15 7.74 12.14
C ALA A 60 -5.65 6.57 11.27
N PHE A 61 -5.45 6.81 9.97
CA PHE A 61 -4.96 5.82 9.01
C PHE A 61 -3.49 5.45 9.26
N ALA A 62 -2.63 6.45 9.49
CA ALA A 62 -1.21 6.25 9.72
C ALA A 62 -0.88 5.63 11.09
N ASN A 63 -1.72 5.87 12.11
CA ASN A 63 -1.53 5.30 13.44
C ASN A 63 -2.13 3.91 13.62
N ALA A 64 -2.73 3.32 12.57
CA ALA A 64 -3.14 1.92 12.61
C ALA A 64 -1.92 1.04 12.92
N GLU A 65 -2.04 0.19 13.93
CA GLU A 65 -0.95 -0.71 14.32
C GLU A 65 -0.57 -1.62 13.16
N VAL A 66 0.72 -1.67 12.86
CA VAL A 66 1.31 -2.60 11.91
C VAL A 66 2.17 -3.57 12.71
N ASN A 67 1.81 -4.84 12.69
CA ASN A 67 2.57 -5.89 13.37
C ASN A 67 3.24 -6.77 12.33
N ALA A 68 4.57 -6.65 12.21
CA ALA A 68 5.34 -7.50 11.33
C ALA A 68 5.17 -8.99 11.69
N SER A 69 4.79 -9.80 10.72
CA SER A 69 4.73 -11.26 10.86
C SER A 69 6.14 -11.86 10.98
N GLU A 70 6.26 -13.11 11.42
CA GLU A 70 7.54 -13.82 11.43
C GLU A 70 8.13 -13.93 10.03
N SER A 71 7.33 -14.35 9.04
CA SER A 71 7.76 -14.46 7.64
C SER A 71 8.20 -13.12 7.05
N GLN A 72 7.53 -12.02 7.40
CA GLN A 72 7.94 -10.68 6.98
C GLN A 72 9.34 -10.32 7.55
N ARG A 73 9.59 -10.64 8.82
CA ARG A 73 10.94 -10.45 9.42
C ARG A 73 12.00 -11.32 8.76
N ASP A 74 11.66 -12.56 8.41
CA ASP A 74 12.55 -13.47 7.69
C ASP A 74 12.93 -12.93 6.32
N VAL A 75 11.96 -12.39 5.56
CA VAL A 75 12.22 -11.72 4.26
C VAL A 75 13.15 -10.52 4.47
N SER A 76 12.89 -9.67 5.47
CA SER A 76 13.72 -8.50 5.77
C SER A 76 15.16 -8.90 6.12
N HIS A 77 15.36 -9.95 6.93
CA HIS A 77 16.70 -10.45 7.28
C HIS A 77 17.44 -10.99 6.04
N ALA A 78 16.73 -11.74 5.18
CA ALA A 78 17.32 -12.27 3.95
C ALA A 78 17.72 -11.15 2.98
N LEU A 79 16.90 -10.11 2.82
CA LEU A 79 17.23 -8.91 2.02
C LEU A 79 18.46 -8.18 2.56
N THR A 80 18.56 -8.05 3.89
CA THR A 80 19.72 -7.46 4.55
C THR A 80 20.99 -8.28 4.29
N ALA A 81 20.91 -9.61 4.37
CA ALA A 81 22.01 -10.51 4.09
C ALA A 81 22.46 -10.43 2.60
N LEU A 82 21.55 -10.12 1.70
CA LEU A 82 21.82 -9.86 0.29
C LEU A 82 22.40 -8.45 0.00
N GLY A 83 22.54 -7.60 1.02
CA GLY A 83 23.06 -6.25 0.90
C GLY A 83 22.03 -5.21 0.41
N TRP A 84 20.74 -5.54 0.39
CA TRP A 84 19.71 -4.58 0.03
C TRP A 84 19.31 -3.75 1.28
N ALA A 85 19.81 -2.49 1.33
CA ALA A 85 19.48 -1.56 2.41
C ALA A 85 18.04 -1.09 2.28
N HIS A 86 17.24 -1.21 3.35
CA HIS A 86 15.84 -0.84 3.39
C HIS A 86 15.42 -0.38 4.79
N GLU A 87 14.32 0.34 4.85
CA GLU A 87 13.59 0.65 6.06
C GLU A 87 12.44 -0.36 6.22
N VAL A 88 12.24 -0.86 7.43
CA VAL A 88 11.11 -1.76 7.76
C VAL A 88 9.92 -0.93 8.24
N GLU A 89 8.70 -1.41 7.95
CA GLU A 89 7.44 -0.75 8.34
C GLU A 89 7.42 0.74 7.93
N TYR A 90 7.95 1.03 6.75
CA TYR A 90 8.02 2.38 6.24
C TYR A 90 6.63 2.95 5.95
N ARG A 91 6.42 4.20 6.31
CA ARG A 91 5.21 4.96 5.98
C ARG A 91 5.52 6.00 4.92
N THR A 92 4.77 5.97 3.83
CA THR A 92 4.83 7.02 2.81
C THR A 92 4.26 8.34 3.34
N GLU A 93 4.52 9.46 2.65
CA GLU A 93 3.93 10.77 2.96
C GLU A 93 2.38 10.73 2.91
N ASP A 94 1.83 9.82 2.10
CA ASP A 94 0.39 9.57 2.00
C ASP A 94 -0.11 8.54 3.04
N GLY A 95 0.70 8.17 4.02
CA GLY A 95 0.33 7.27 5.11
C GLY A 95 0.23 5.78 4.74
N LEU A 96 0.54 5.39 3.50
CA LEU A 96 0.55 3.99 3.09
C LEU A 96 1.73 3.26 3.74
N SER A 97 1.48 2.13 4.39
CA SER A 97 2.54 1.31 4.99
C SER A 97 3.20 0.43 3.93
N LEU A 98 4.52 0.24 4.07
CA LEU A 98 5.31 -0.65 3.25
C LEU A 98 6.16 -1.53 4.17
N ASP A 99 6.14 -2.84 3.97
CA ASP A 99 6.84 -3.78 4.85
C ASP A 99 8.34 -3.53 4.87
N MET A 100 8.93 -3.43 3.70
CA MET A 100 10.34 -3.09 3.49
C MET A 100 10.45 -2.10 2.33
N ALA A 101 11.07 -0.96 2.54
CA ALA A 101 11.14 0.09 1.53
C ALA A 101 12.55 0.69 1.41
N GLN A 102 12.89 1.08 0.20
CA GLN A 102 14.02 1.95 -0.11
C GLN A 102 13.46 3.29 -0.65
N PRO A 103 13.21 4.28 0.22
CA PRO A 103 12.52 5.52 -0.17
C PRO A 103 13.23 6.29 -1.27
N SER A 104 14.57 6.28 -1.28
CA SER A 104 15.38 6.99 -2.27
C SER A 104 15.17 6.52 -3.72
N THR A 105 14.79 5.25 -3.90
CA THR A 105 14.53 4.64 -5.21
C THR A 105 13.04 4.38 -5.45
N LYS A 106 12.20 4.59 -4.44
CA LYS A 106 10.79 4.20 -4.41
C LYS A 106 10.55 2.72 -4.77
N ILE A 107 11.42 1.85 -4.29
CA ILE A 107 11.26 0.41 -4.40
C ILE A 107 10.82 -0.13 -3.04
N ALA A 108 9.80 -0.97 -3.04
CA ALA A 108 9.32 -1.66 -1.85
C ALA A 108 9.17 -3.16 -2.09
N VAL A 109 9.35 -3.93 -1.03
CA VAL A 109 9.07 -5.36 -0.99
C VAL A 109 7.97 -5.58 0.03
N GLU A 110 6.90 -6.24 -0.38
CA GLU A 110 5.76 -6.61 0.47
C GLU A 110 5.72 -8.13 0.62
N PHE A 111 5.60 -8.61 1.85
CA PHE A 111 5.31 -10.02 2.10
C PHE A 111 3.80 -10.25 2.08
N ASP A 112 3.32 -10.92 1.07
CA ASP A 112 1.90 -11.19 0.90
C ASP A 112 1.50 -12.53 1.54
N GLY A 113 1.03 -12.46 2.78
CA GLY A 113 0.48 -13.60 3.52
C GLY A 113 -0.86 -14.11 2.96
N PRO A 114 -1.40 -15.22 3.52
CA PRO A 114 -2.65 -15.84 3.03
C PRO A 114 -3.84 -14.87 2.94
N HIS A 115 -3.93 -13.90 3.84
CA HIS A 115 -5.02 -12.94 3.93
C HIS A 115 -5.03 -11.89 2.82
N HIS A 116 -3.95 -11.79 2.04
CA HIS A 116 -3.85 -10.89 0.88
C HIS A 116 -4.46 -11.46 -0.39
N PHE A 117 -4.93 -12.72 -0.35
CA PHE A 117 -5.41 -13.44 -1.52
C PHE A 117 -6.85 -13.95 -1.37
N ASN A 118 -7.58 -13.87 -2.47
CA ASN A 118 -8.80 -14.63 -2.72
C ASN A 118 -8.53 -15.72 -3.76
N TRP A 119 -9.37 -16.76 -3.80
CA TRP A 119 -9.28 -17.81 -4.81
C TRP A 119 -10.16 -17.47 -6.01
N GLY A 120 -9.55 -17.24 -7.15
CA GLY A 120 -10.21 -17.10 -8.44
C GLY A 120 -10.22 -18.40 -9.24
N PRO A 121 -10.87 -18.41 -10.42
CA PRO A 121 -10.95 -19.61 -11.28
C PRO A 121 -9.57 -20.11 -11.77
N GLU A 122 -8.59 -19.23 -11.90
CA GLU A 122 -7.24 -19.53 -12.41
C GLU A 122 -6.18 -19.59 -11.29
N GLY A 123 -6.59 -19.49 -10.04
CA GLY A 123 -5.69 -19.51 -8.88
C GLY A 123 -5.84 -18.29 -7.96
N PRO A 124 -4.84 -18.06 -7.08
CA PRO A 124 -4.89 -16.97 -6.13
C PRO A 124 -4.81 -15.61 -6.82
N ILE A 125 -5.69 -14.71 -6.42
CA ILE A 125 -5.71 -13.30 -6.86
C ILE A 125 -5.64 -12.41 -5.61
N PHE A 126 -5.03 -11.24 -5.71
CA PHE A 126 -5.04 -10.28 -4.61
C PHE A 126 -6.46 -9.90 -4.21
N ASP A 127 -6.69 -9.77 -2.90
CA ASP A 127 -7.93 -9.21 -2.39
C ASP A 127 -8.09 -7.74 -2.81
N GLY A 128 -9.30 -7.21 -2.67
CA GLY A 128 -9.61 -5.84 -3.11
C GLY A 128 -8.77 -4.77 -2.40
N ARG A 129 -8.44 -4.97 -1.12
CA ARG A 129 -7.65 -4.04 -0.31
C ARG A 129 -6.20 -4.01 -0.78
N THR A 130 -5.58 -5.17 -0.96
CA THR A 130 -4.21 -5.31 -1.46
C THR A 130 -4.08 -4.76 -2.88
N ALA A 131 -5.01 -5.11 -3.77
CA ALA A 131 -5.04 -4.60 -5.14
C ALA A 131 -5.19 -3.07 -5.18
N PHE A 132 -6.02 -2.49 -4.33
CA PHE A 132 -6.20 -1.04 -4.20
C PHE A 132 -4.91 -0.36 -3.73
N LYS A 133 -4.31 -0.81 -2.61
CA LYS A 133 -3.03 -0.29 -2.10
C LYS A 133 -1.95 -0.30 -3.18
N ARG A 134 -1.81 -1.41 -3.91
CA ARG A 134 -0.82 -1.55 -4.99
C ARG A 134 -1.03 -0.57 -6.14
N ARG A 135 -2.29 -0.34 -6.55
CA ARG A 135 -2.59 0.65 -7.59
C ARG A 135 -2.24 2.08 -7.16
N LEU A 136 -2.57 2.45 -5.92
CA LEU A 136 -2.19 3.76 -5.38
C LEU A 136 -0.68 3.93 -5.34
N LEU A 137 0.06 2.95 -4.80
CA LEU A 137 1.52 2.98 -4.73
C LEU A 137 2.15 3.12 -6.12
N ALA A 138 1.67 2.38 -7.11
CA ALA A 138 2.16 2.49 -8.49
C ALA A 138 1.96 3.90 -9.05
N LYS A 139 0.80 4.53 -8.81
CA LYS A 139 0.52 5.90 -9.25
C LYS A 139 1.33 6.95 -8.49
N LEU A 140 1.73 6.68 -7.26
CA LEU A 140 2.66 7.49 -6.47
C LEU A 140 4.14 7.26 -6.84
N GLY A 141 4.38 6.43 -7.85
CA GLY A 141 5.71 6.14 -8.39
C GLY A 141 6.48 5.05 -7.64
N TRP A 142 5.83 4.31 -6.74
CA TRP A 142 6.43 3.17 -6.07
C TRP A 142 6.42 1.94 -6.95
N ARG A 143 7.53 1.23 -6.97
CA ARG A 143 7.65 -0.12 -7.53
C ARG A 143 7.56 -1.13 -6.39
N VAL A 144 6.45 -1.86 -6.34
CA VAL A 144 6.20 -2.85 -5.29
C VAL A 144 6.47 -4.25 -5.83
N ILE A 145 7.36 -4.97 -5.16
CA ILE A 145 7.72 -6.35 -5.42
C ILE A 145 7.02 -7.21 -4.37
N SER A 146 6.27 -8.21 -4.84
CA SER A 146 5.58 -9.17 -3.98
C SER A 146 6.47 -10.36 -3.67
N VAL A 147 6.54 -10.73 -2.40
CA VAL A 147 7.02 -12.03 -1.95
C VAL A 147 5.81 -12.76 -1.36
N SER A 148 5.23 -13.68 -2.12
CA SER A 148 4.05 -14.40 -1.65
C SER A 148 4.40 -15.52 -0.67
N HIS A 149 3.51 -15.80 0.27
CA HIS A 149 3.67 -16.95 1.16
C HIS A 149 3.74 -18.28 0.40
N PHE A 150 3.09 -18.39 -0.77
CA PHE A 150 3.19 -19.57 -1.63
C PHE A 150 4.61 -19.81 -2.13
N ASP A 151 5.35 -18.72 -2.41
CA ASP A 151 6.74 -18.79 -2.88
C ASP A 151 7.74 -18.86 -1.74
N TRP A 152 7.36 -18.43 -0.53
CA TRP A 152 8.27 -18.31 0.60
C TRP A 152 8.25 -19.51 1.54
N ASP A 153 7.07 -19.93 1.99
CA ASP A 153 6.93 -20.91 3.08
C ASP A 153 7.38 -22.35 2.71
N GLY A 154 7.32 -22.71 1.43
CA GLY A 154 7.73 -24.02 0.94
C GLY A 154 9.21 -24.14 0.54
N ARG A 155 10.03 -23.08 0.69
CA ARG A 155 11.42 -23.03 0.23
C ARG A 155 12.41 -23.15 1.39
N ASP A 156 13.56 -23.78 1.13
CA ASP A 156 14.71 -23.69 2.03
C ASP A 156 15.44 -22.35 1.92
N GLY A 157 16.40 -22.07 2.83
CA GLY A 157 17.11 -20.80 2.86
C GLY A 157 17.83 -20.45 1.57
N TRP A 158 18.41 -21.43 0.87
CA TRP A 158 19.11 -21.22 -0.41
C TRP A 158 18.15 -20.80 -1.52
N THR A 159 17.01 -21.49 -1.65
CA THR A 159 15.99 -21.16 -2.66
C THR A 159 15.29 -19.84 -2.37
N ARG A 160 15.12 -19.46 -1.09
CA ARG A 160 14.62 -18.13 -0.66
C ARG A 160 15.56 -17.01 -1.11
N GLU A 161 16.86 -17.14 -0.85
CA GLU A 161 17.85 -16.16 -1.30
C GLU A 161 17.92 -16.03 -2.82
N ALA A 162 17.90 -17.14 -3.54
CA ALA A 162 17.92 -17.14 -5.01
C ALA A 162 16.67 -16.42 -5.56
N HIS A 163 15.49 -16.67 -5.00
CA HIS A 163 14.24 -15.99 -5.35
C HIS A 163 14.33 -14.48 -5.13
N LEU A 164 14.82 -14.05 -3.97
CA LEU A 164 15.00 -12.63 -3.69
C LEU A 164 16.03 -11.96 -4.61
N ARG A 165 17.14 -12.64 -4.92
CA ARG A 165 18.15 -12.13 -5.87
C ARG A 165 17.53 -11.90 -7.25
N GLU A 166 16.80 -12.85 -7.75
CA GLU A 166 16.17 -12.77 -9.07
C GLU A 166 15.12 -11.66 -9.14
N HIS A 167 14.25 -11.56 -8.15
CA HIS A 167 13.12 -10.63 -8.22
C HIS A 167 13.42 -9.24 -7.65
N VAL A 168 14.19 -9.13 -6.57
CA VAL A 168 14.48 -7.84 -5.94
C VAL A 168 15.69 -7.16 -6.55
N LEU A 169 16.81 -7.86 -6.67
CA LEU A 169 18.04 -7.23 -7.20
C LEU A 169 17.95 -6.96 -8.70
N ALA A 170 17.25 -7.79 -9.47
CA ALA A 170 16.96 -7.49 -10.88
C ALA A 170 16.09 -6.22 -11.01
N ALA A 171 15.14 -6.04 -10.10
CA ALA A 171 14.28 -4.85 -10.08
C ALA A 171 15.05 -3.56 -9.75
N THR A 172 16.01 -3.63 -8.83
CA THR A 172 16.86 -2.48 -8.47
C THR A 172 17.81 -2.10 -9.62
N SER A 173 18.33 -3.09 -10.34
CA SER A 173 19.24 -2.86 -11.47
C SER A 173 18.55 -2.17 -12.66
N MET A 174 17.27 -2.44 -12.89
CA MET A 174 16.49 -1.79 -13.96
C MET A 174 16.11 -0.34 -13.64
N GLY A 175 16.11 0.08 -12.36
CA GLY A 175 15.84 1.45 -11.92
C GLY A 175 17.02 2.40 -12.05
N LEU A 176 18.22 1.89 -12.33
CA LEU A 176 19.46 2.67 -12.48
C LEU A 176 19.76 3.08 -13.93
N ALA A 177 18.92 2.73 -14.90
CA ALA A 177 19.07 3.22 -16.25
C ALA A 177 18.71 4.72 -16.29
N PRO A 178 19.64 5.61 -16.71
CA PRO A 178 19.33 7.04 -16.81
C PRO A 178 18.16 7.24 -17.79
N GLN A 179 17.15 7.92 -17.36
CA GLN A 179 16.13 8.42 -18.27
C GLN A 179 16.77 9.56 -19.05
N ASN A 180 17.19 9.26 -20.29
CA ASN A 180 17.63 10.26 -21.26
C ASN A 180 16.42 11.07 -21.76
#